data_a21f74e76ff5b5cf1c5fc13462e6cff2
#
_entry.id   a21f74e76ff5b5cf1c5fc13462e6cff2
#
_cell.length_a   1.000
_cell.length_b   1.000
_cell.length_c   1.000
_cell.angle_alpha   90.00
_cell.angle_beta   90.00
_cell.angle_gamma   90.00
#
_symmetry.space_group_name_H-M   'P 1'
#
loop_
_entity.id
_entity.type
_entity.pdbx_description
1 polymer ?
#
loop_
_entity_poly.entity_id
_entity_poly.type
_entity_poly.pdbx_seq_one_letter_code
_entity_poly.pdbx_strand_id
1 'polypeptide(L)'
;MAGRWRLIPHTADLALAVTGEDLQEVLRAAALGLWSVSWDVRRVCPAQAWEITADGRDAEALLVNFLNELIFHHETGKVVWRELEHLAVEEGPGGGLRMRAVAKGEPLGPQHHLRREVKAATLHGLRVARRGGRLSAQVVFDL
;
A
#
# COMPACT_ATOMS: atom_id res chain seq x y z
N MET A 1 5.37 -11.18 -12.29
CA MET A 1 5.16 -9.83 -12.84
C MET A 1 4.54 -8.91 -11.80
N ALA A 2 5.06 -7.73 -11.66
CA ALA A 2 4.55 -6.78 -10.69
C ALA A 2 3.23 -6.16 -11.15
N GLY A 3 2.41 -5.72 -10.20
CA GLY A 3 1.23 -4.94 -10.50
C GLY A 3 1.58 -3.53 -10.93
N ARG A 4 0.57 -2.75 -11.24
CA ARG A 4 0.72 -1.37 -11.67
C ARG A 4 -0.17 -0.46 -10.86
N TRP A 5 0.25 0.80 -10.77
CA TRP A 5 -0.54 1.85 -10.14
C TRP A 5 -0.49 3.11 -10.99
N ARG A 6 -1.51 3.93 -10.89
CA ARG A 6 -1.52 5.26 -11.50
C ARG A 6 -2.43 6.17 -10.71
N LEU A 7 -2.15 7.45 -10.76
CA LEU A 7 -2.98 8.46 -10.12
C LEU A 7 -4.16 8.82 -11.01
N ILE A 8 -5.30 9.07 -10.38
CA ILE A 8 -6.52 9.50 -11.06
C ILE A 8 -6.88 10.89 -10.52
N PRO A 9 -7.23 11.85 -11.36
CA PRO A 9 -7.72 13.13 -10.89
C PRO A 9 -8.93 12.97 -9.97
N HIS A 10 -8.93 13.64 -8.83
CA HIS A 10 -10.00 13.57 -7.86
C HIS A 10 -10.18 14.95 -7.22
N THR A 11 -11.42 15.31 -6.86
CA THR A 11 -11.77 16.68 -6.48
C THR A 11 -11.10 17.14 -5.18
N ALA A 12 -11.15 16.31 -4.14
CA ALA A 12 -10.67 16.71 -2.81
C ALA A 12 -9.56 15.85 -2.27
N ASP A 13 -9.30 14.73 -2.92
CA ASP A 13 -8.39 13.71 -2.43
C ASP A 13 -7.49 13.23 -3.55
N LEU A 14 -6.72 12.21 -3.29
CA LEU A 14 -5.88 11.58 -4.27
C LEU A 14 -6.36 10.15 -4.50
N ALA A 15 -6.63 9.78 -5.74
CA ALA A 15 -7.05 8.44 -6.07
C ALA A 15 -5.93 7.67 -6.76
N LEU A 16 -5.79 6.40 -6.40
CA LEU A 16 -4.78 5.52 -6.93
C LEU A 16 -5.46 4.30 -7.54
N ALA A 17 -5.26 4.07 -8.83
CA ALA A 17 -5.73 2.87 -9.50
C ALA A 17 -4.60 1.83 -9.49
N VAL A 18 -4.92 0.62 -9.06
CA VAL A 18 -3.95 -0.48 -9.00
C VAL A 18 -4.48 -1.69 -9.75
N THR A 19 -3.58 -2.41 -10.39
CA THR A 19 -3.90 -3.66 -11.07
C THR A 19 -2.81 -4.69 -10.81
N GLY A 20 -3.16 -5.96 -10.89
CA GLY A 20 -2.21 -7.05 -10.77
C GLY A 20 -2.84 -8.36 -11.22
N GLU A 21 -2.02 -9.38 -11.39
CA GLU A 21 -2.52 -10.69 -11.79
C GLU A 21 -3.16 -11.42 -10.61
N ASP A 22 -2.71 -11.14 -9.40
CA ASP A 22 -3.24 -11.70 -8.19
C ASP A 22 -3.28 -10.65 -7.08
N LEU A 23 -3.80 -11.03 -5.92
CA LEU A 23 -3.96 -10.10 -4.81
C LEU A 23 -2.59 -9.63 -4.28
N GLN A 24 -1.58 -10.49 -4.28
CA GLN A 24 -0.24 -10.09 -3.84
C GLN A 24 0.31 -8.95 -4.70
N GLU A 25 0.13 -9.03 -6.02
CA GLU A 25 0.59 -7.96 -6.91
C GLU A 25 -0.18 -6.66 -6.68
N VAL A 26 -1.48 -6.75 -6.42
CA VAL A 26 -2.30 -5.57 -6.11
C VAL A 26 -1.82 -4.90 -4.82
N LEU A 27 -1.60 -5.69 -3.77
CA LEU A 27 -1.10 -5.16 -2.50
C LEU A 27 0.25 -4.49 -2.66
N ARG A 28 1.18 -5.13 -3.39
CA ARG A 28 2.51 -4.56 -3.64
C ARG A 28 2.41 -3.26 -4.42
N ALA A 29 1.64 -3.24 -5.49
CA ALA A 29 1.49 -2.05 -6.31
C ALA A 29 0.87 -0.89 -5.51
N ALA A 30 -0.09 -1.18 -4.65
CA ALA A 30 -0.71 -0.17 -3.81
C ALA A 30 0.30 0.43 -2.82
N ALA A 31 1.14 -0.40 -2.21
CA ALA A 31 2.18 0.09 -1.30
C ALA A 31 3.18 1.00 -2.03
N LEU A 32 3.65 0.56 -3.20
CA LEU A 32 4.59 1.36 -3.99
C LEU A 32 3.98 2.67 -4.44
N GLY A 33 2.70 2.66 -4.82
CA GLY A 33 1.98 3.87 -5.19
C GLY A 33 1.84 4.83 -4.01
N LEU A 34 1.45 4.31 -2.84
CA LEU A 34 1.36 5.11 -1.62
C LEU A 34 2.70 5.78 -1.29
N TRP A 35 3.78 5.02 -1.32
CA TRP A 35 5.11 5.56 -1.01
C TRP A 35 5.54 6.60 -2.02
N SER A 36 5.25 6.37 -3.30
CA SER A 36 5.65 7.29 -4.37
C SER A 36 4.94 8.65 -4.27
N VAL A 37 3.71 8.69 -3.77
CA VAL A 37 3.03 9.97 -3.56
C VAL A 37 3.46 10.64 -2.26
N SER A 38 3.99 9.88 -1.32
CA SER A 38 4.32 10.37 0.02
C SER A 38 5.75 10.92 0.10
N TRP A 39 6.72 10.30 -0.56
CA TRP A 39 8.12 10.74 -0.56
C TRP A 39 8.82 10.27 -1.83
N ASP A 40 10.06 10.75 -2.02
CA ASP A 40 10.88 10.31 -3.15
C ASP A 40 11.54 8.97 -2.79
N VAL A 41 11.00 7.87 -3.29
CA VAL A 41 11.49 6.53 -2.97
C VAL A 41 12.94 6.31 -3.41
N ARG A 42 13.40 7.04 -4.41
CA ARG A 42 14.78 6.91 -4.90
C ARG A 42 15.80 7.39 -3.88
N ARG A 43 15.37 8.17 -2.90
CA ARG A 43 16.22 8.70 -1.84
C ARG A 43 16.19 7.87 -0.57
N VAL A 44 15.47 6.76 -0.58
CA VAL A 44 15.36 5.87 0.57
C VAL A 44 16.35 4.73 0.41
N CYS A 45 17.18 4.53 1.43
CA CYS A 45 18.08 3.38 1.48
C CYS A 45 17.33 2.20 2.12
N PRO A 46 17.19 1.06 1.40
CA PRO A 46 16.45 -0.08 1.95
C PRO A 46 17.32 -0.93 2.89
N ALA A 47 17.95 -0.29 3.86
CA ALA A 47 18.94 -0.94 4.73
C ALA A 47 18.34 -1.67 5.92
N GLN A 48 17.15 -1.28 6.35
CA GLN A 48 16.50 -1.88 7.52
C GLN A 48 15.19 -2.51 7.11
N ALA A 49 14.71 -3.45 7.90
CA ALA A 49 13.52 -4.23 7.59
C ALA A 49 12.48 -4.10 8.68
N TRP A 50 11.21 -3.96 8.29
CA TRP A 50 10.06 -3.97 9.19
C TRP A 50 9.09 -5.04 8.75
N GLU A 51 8.62 -5.85 9.67
CA GLU A 51 7.56 -6.80 9.38
C GLU A 51 6.22 -6.07 9.43
N ILE A 52 5.45 -6.21 8.37
CA ILE A 52 4.13 -5.59 8.24
C ILE A 52 3.10 -6.70 8.13
N THR A 53 2.07 -6.64 8.96
CA THR A 53 0.95 -7.59 8.91
C THR A 53 -0.36 -6.84 8.89
N ALA A 54 -1.35 -7.41 8.25
CA ALA A 54 -2.70 -6.86 8.24
C ALA A 54 -3.70 -7.99 8.02
N ASP A 55 -4.89 -7.81 8.54
CA ASP A 55 -6.01 -8.73 8.37
C ASP A 55 -7.16 -8.00 7.69
N GLY A 56 -8.03 -8.76 7.05
CA GLY A 56 -9.29 -8.24 6.52
C GLY A 56 -10.27 -9.36 6.31
N ARG A 57 -11.56 -9.06 6.42
CA ARG A 57 -12.60 -10.08 6.19
C ARG A 57 -12.68 -10.51 4.72
N ASP A 58 -12.19 -9.66 3.82
CA ASP A 58 -12.16 -9.89 2.37
C ASP A 58 -10.99 -9.12 1.76
N ALA A 59 -10.84 -9.20 0.46
CA ALA A 59 -9.74 -8.54 -0.25
C ALA A 59 -9.79 -7.02 -0.12
N GLU A 60 -10.99 -6.44 -0.14
CA GLU A 60 -11.15 -4.99 -0.01
C GLU A 60 -10.69 -4.50 1.35
N ALA A 61 -11.16 -5.14 2.41
CA ALA A 61 -10.76 -4.78 3.76
C ALA A 61 -9.26 -5.00 3.99
N LEU A 62 -8.72 -6.09 3.46
CA LEU A 62 -7.29 -6.37 3.59
C LEU A 62 -6.45 -5.26 2.94
N LEU A 63 -6.82 -4.83 1.74
CA LEU A 63 -6.09 -3.78 1.03
C LEU A 63 -6.10 -2.47 1.82
N VAL A 64 -7.26 -2.05 2.29
CA VAL A 64 -7.39 -0.82 3.08
C VAL A 64 -6.63 -0.93 4.39
N ASN A 65 -6.79 -2.04 5.10
CA ASN A 65 -6.13 -2.22 6.39
C ASN A 65 -4.60 -2.27 6.25
N PHE A 66 -4.11 -2.90 5.19
CA PHE A 66 -2.68 -2.94 4.91
C PHE A 66 -2.13 -1.53 4.67
N LEU A 67 -2.78 -0.75 3.82
CA LEU A 67 -2.32 0.61 3.51
C LEU A 67 -2.37 1.50 4.76
N ASN A 68 -3.42 1.38 5.56
CA ASN A 68 -3.52 2.15 6.80
C ASN A 68 -2.47 1.72 7.82
N GLU A 69 -2.08 0.45 7.83
CA GLU A 69 -0.99 -0.02 8.68
C GLU A 69 0.34 0.64 8.28
N LEU A 70 0.60 0.74 6.99
CA LEU A 70 1.80 1.45 6.49
C LEU A 70 1.76 2.93 6.87
N ILE A 71 0.62 3.57 6.72
CA ILE A 71 0.46 4.98 7.09
C ILE A 71 0.71 5.18 8.58
N PHE A 72 0.17 4.30 9.41
CA PHE A 72 0.35 4.35 10.85
C PHE A 72 1.83 4.22 11.25
N HIS A 73 2.52 3.25 10.69
CA HIS A 73 3.95 3.06 10.98
C HIS A 73 4.79 4.25 10.53
N HIS A 74 4.48 4.83 9.39
CA HIS A 74 5.18 6.02 8.93
C HIS A 74 4.98 7.20 9.89
N GLU A 75 3.74 7.43 10.31
CA GLU A 75 3.42 8.56 11.19
C GLU A 75 4.03 8.40 12.58
N THR A 76 3.85 7.22 13.18
CA THR A 76 4.26 7.00 14.57
C THR A 76 5.72 6.61 14.69
N GLY A 77 6.22 5.82 13.75
CA GLY A 77 7.60 5.32 13.78
C GLY A 77 8.60 6.19 13.05
N LYS A 78 8.12 7.19 12.30
CA LYS A 78 8.99 8.07 11.51
C LYS A 78 9.92 7.27 10.62
N VAL A 79 9.35 6.41 9.78
CA VAL A 79 10.08 5.52 8.89
C VAL A 79 9.58 5.73 7.45
N VAL A 80 10.49 5.61 6.50
CA VAL A 80 10.17 5.64 5.07
C VAL A 80 10.69 4.36 4.43
N TRP A 81 9.97 3.86 3.42
CA TRP A 81 10.29 2.59 2.79
C TRP A 81 10.46 2.75 1.29
N ARG A 82 11.11 1.76 0.69
CA ARG A 82 11.36 1.71 -0.75
C ARG A 82 10.96 0.38 -1.37
N GLU A 83 11.11 -0.72 -0.64
CA GLU A 83 10.89 -2.06 -1.17
C GLU A 83 9.96 -2.86 -0.27
N LEU A 84 9.18 -3.72 -0.89
CA LEU A 84 8.31 -4.65 -0.18
C LEU A 84 8.67 -6.06 -0.65
N GLU A 85 9.06 -6.93 0.29
CA GLU A 85 9.51 -8.28 -0.01
C GLU A 85 8.71 -9.32 0.77
N HIS A 86 8.79 -10.56 0.32
CA HIS A 86 8.21 -11.72 1.03
C HIS A 86 6.72 -11.53 1.34
N LEU A 87 5.99 -10.94 0.40
CA LEU A 87 4.57 -10.70 0.58
C LEU A 87 3.82 -12.01 0.39
N ALA A 88 3.04 -12.40 1.41
CA ALA A 88 2.23 -13.60 1.40
C ALA A 88 0.83 -13.27 1.90
N VAL A 89 -0.16 -13.87 1.26
CA VAL A 89 -1.56 -13.77 1.67
C VAL A 89 -2.02 -15.17 2.02
N GLU A 90 -2.65 -15.31 3.18
CA GLU A 90 -3.16 -16.60 3.65
C GLU A 90 -4.51 -16.43 4.31
N GLU A 91 -5.14 -17.53 4.66
CA GLU A 91 -6.40 -17.49 5.39
C GLU A 91 -6.17 -16.92 6.78
N GLY A 92 -7.01 -15.97 7.16
CA GLY A 92 -6.91 -15.30 8.44
C GLY A 92 -7.96 -15.74 9.43
N PRO A 93 -8.04 -15.05 10.58
CA PRO A 93 -9.03 -15.36 11.61
C PRO A 93 -10.44 -15.25 11.07
N GLY A 94 -11.32 -16.16 11.49
CA GLY A 94 -12.73 -16.11 11.13
C GLY A 94 -13.04 -16.31 9.65
N GLY A 95 -12.14 -16.93 8.91
CA GLY A 95 -12.35 -17.17 7.48
C GLY A 95 -12.00 -16.01 6.58
N GLY A 96 -11.42 -14.94 7.14
CA GLY A 96 -10.95 -13.81 6.37
C GLY A 96 -9.57 -14.04 5.78
N LEU A 97 -8.87 -12.95 5.51
CA LEU A 97 -7.54 -12.97 4.92
C LEU A 97 -6.53 -12.30 5.83
N ARG A 98 -5.29 -12.75 5.74
CA ARG A 98 -4.15 -12.16 6.45
C ARG A 98 -3.00 -12.02 5.48
N MET A 99 -2.29 -10.91 5.55
CA MET A 99 -1.07 -10.73 4.77
C MET A 99 0.11 -10.50 5.69
N ARG A 100 1.29 -10.88 5.22
CA ARG A 100 2.57 -10.57 5.84
C ARG A 100 3.53 -10.14 4.76
N ALA A 101 4.37 -9.17 5.09
CA ALA A 101 5.42 -8.72 4.17
C ALA A 101 6.54 -8.09 4.98
N VAL A 102 7.67 -7.90 4.32
CA VAL A 102 8.81 -7.16 4.88
C VAL A 102 8.97 -5.89 4.07
N ALA A 103 8.84 -4.74 4.74
CA ALA A 103 9.06 -3.45 4.13
C ALA A 103 10.49 -3.01 4.45
N LYS A 104 11.23 -2.60 3.42
CA LYS A 104 12.61 -2.19 3.58
C LYS A 104 12.77 -0.70 3.35
N GLY A 105 13.47 -0.06 4.28
CA GLY A 105 13.68 1.36 4.27
C GLY A 105 14.62 1.81 5.38
N GLU A 106 14.35 2.98 5.92
CA GLU A 106 15.21 3.59 6.93
C GLU A 106 14.43 4.64 7.73
N PRO A 107 14.94 5.09 8.87
CA PRO A 107 14.33 6.19 9.60
C PRO A 107 14.23 7.44 8.75
N LEU A 108 13.15 8.20 8.96
CA LEU A 108 12.92 9.45 8.24
C LEU A 108 14.01 10.46 8.55
N GLY A 109 14.55 11.06 7.49
CA GLY A 109 15.56 12.11 7.59
C GLY A 109 15.28 13.22 6.58
N PRO A 110 16.05 14.31 6.65
CA PRO A 110 15.82 15.48 5.78
C PRO A 110 16.06 15.19 4.29
N GLN A 111 16.80 14.14 3.96
CA GLN A 111 17.07 13.79 2.56
C GLN A 111 15.89 13.19 1.82
N HIS A 112 14.82 12.80 2.51
CA HIS A 112 13.76 12.02 1.92
C HIS A 112 12.74 12.81 1.12
N HIS A 113 12.70 14.12 1.27
CA HIS A 113 11.79 14.98 0.49
C HIS A 113 10.33 14.52 0.57
N LEU A 114 9.70 14.76 1.70
CA LEU A 114 8.28 14.43 1.87
C LEU A 114 7.45 15.25 0.88
N ARG A 115 6.54 14.58 0.18
CA ARG A 115 5.71 15.17 -0.87
C ARG A 115 4.30 15.47 -0.37
N ARG A 116 3.58 14.41 -0.02
CA ARG A 116 2.20 14.53 0.46
C ARG A 116 2.05 13.78 1.76
N GLU A 117 1.27 14.36 2.66
CA GLU A 117 0.92 13.69 3.91
C GLU A 117 -0.39 12.96 3.70
N VAL A 118 -0.32 11.64 3.55
CA VAL A 118 -1.51 10.80 3.41
C VAL A 118 -1.96 10.40 4.80
N LYS A 119 -3.20 10.76 5.16
CA LYS A 119 -3.73 10.51 6.50
C LYS A 119 -4.41 9.15 6.61
N ALA A 120 -5.05 8.71 5.54
CA ALA A 120 -5.77 7.43 5.54
C ALA A 120 -6.02 6.96 4.13
N ALA A 121 -6.27 5.66 3.99
CA ALA A 121 -6.69 5.04 2.74
C ALA A 121 -8.12 4.51 2.90
N THR A 122 -8.92 4.65 1.85
CA THR A 122 -10.29 4.12 1.80
C THR A 122 -10.55 3.56 0.41
N LEU A 123 -11.52 2.65 0.32
CA LEU A 123 -12.04 2.20 -0.97
C LEU A 123 -13.29 3.00 -1.28
N HIS A 124 -13.21 3.84 -2.30
CA HIS A 124 -14.31 4.72 -2.65
C HIS A 124 -15.31 4.02 -3.56
N GLY A 125 -16.27 3.32 -2.93
CA GLY A 125 -17.34 2.65 -3.66
C GLY A 125 -16.92 1.53 -4.58
N LEU A 126 -15.66 1.16 -4.57
CA LEU A 126 -15.11 0.16 -5.48
C LEU A 126 -14.70 -1.09 -4.74
N ARG A 127 -14.59 -2.16 -5.50
CA ARG A 127 -14.16 -3.44 -5.01
C ARG A 127 -12.87 -3.85 -5.68
N VAL A 128 -12.18 -4.80 -5.07
CA VAL A 128 -11.14 -5.53 -5.77
C VAL A 128 -11.85 -6.47 -6.73
N ALA A 129 -11.83 -6.15 -8.01
CA ALA A 129 -12.61 -6.84 -9.03
C ALA A 129 -11.70 -7.38 -10.13
N ARG A 130 -12.12 -8.52 -10.71
CA ARG A 130 -11.39 -9.09 -11.84
C ARG A 130 -11.93 -8.52 -13.14
N ARG A 131 -11.03 -7.98 -13.95
CA ARG A 131 -11.35 -7.43 -15.27
C ARG A 131 -10.31 -7.88 -16.27
N GLY A 132 -10.73 -8.51 -17.35
CA GLY A 132 -9.82 -8.94 -18.40
C GLY A 132 -8.70 -9.84 -17.90
N GLY A 133 -9.00 -10.72 -16.95
CA GLY A 133 -8.02 -11.63 -16.37
C GLY A 133 -7.11 -11.01 -15.30
N ARG A 134 -7.32 -9.74 -14.96
CA ARG A 134 -6.51 -9.04 -13.95
C ARG A 134 -7.40 -8.54 -12.83
N LEU A 135 -6.83 -8.47 -11.64
CA LEU A 135 -7.48 -7.81 -10.51
C LEU A 135 -7.22 -6.30 -10.60
N SER A 136 -8.23 -5.53 -10.25
CA SER A 136 -8.10 -4.07 -10.20
C SER A 136 -8.82 -3.52 -8.98
N ALA A 137 -8.34 -2.39 -8.49
CA ALA A 137 -8.96 -1.66 -7.38
C ALA A 137 -8.66 -0.18 -7.53
N GLN A 138 -9.48 0.64 -6.91
CA GLN A 138 -9.23 2.06 -6.80
C GLN A 138 -9.24 2.43 -5.32
N VAL A 139 -8.17 3.06 -4.89
CA VAL A 139 -8.00 3.48 -3.50
C VAL A 139 -8.02 5.00 -3.47
N VAL A 140 -8.72 5.57 -2.50
CA VAL A 140 -8.73 7.02 -2.28
C VAL A 140 -7.92 7.31 -1.03
N PHE A 141 -6.99 8.25 -1.15
CA PHE A 141 -6.18 8.70 -0.02
C PHE A 141 -6.72 10.04 0.48
N ASP A 142 -7.04 10.11 1.77
CA ASP A 142 -7.34 11.36 2.46
C ASP A 142 -6.03 12.08 2.72
N LEU A 143 -6.00 13.36 2.39
CA LEU A 143 -4.79 14.18 2.54
C LEU A 143 -4.87 15.15 3.71
#